data_fd145af48f5f50e5410bb5c29ee1396a
#
_entry.id   fd145af48f5f50e5410bb5c29ee1396a
#
_cell.length_a   1.000
_cell.length_b   1.000
_cell.length_c   1.000
_cell.angle_alpha   90.00
_cell.angle_beta   90.00
_cell.angle_gamma   90.00
#
_symmetry.space_group_name_H-M   'P 1'
#
loop_
_entity.id
_entity.type
_entity.pdbx_description
1 polymer ?
#
loop_
_entity_poly.entity_id
_entity_poly.type
_entity_poly.pdbx_seq_one_letter_code
_entity_poly.pdbx_strand_id
1 'polypeptide(L)'
;MDRITTRVATAAAAVGLALLAAGCSGNNATAAGTNTTPVSAASRALPSPFTITTRYTAASLGLDHPDALAIGPDGNLYVTDDSQRVTVISPAGTVLRHWGKPGSGPGEFRFIAFEPTTPTDVAGKIAVGPGGKVYVSDSGNARVQAFTPRGHFVRQFGSFGSGRGQFLRPFDLAVDNAGNVYVADDQAENVSKFSPSGKVIWQIGGASSAPDLVGHHHFTMIDAHGRIVMVNDDLQKVVYVYSSGHEVDAFSPSFPTSSTIAGACEATVDAVGNTYVSGCGLQPTGPTLVFDRAHRLIAKWPGTPYSLLRSPAFGPDGEVFALATDGTILKLHITLPGA
;
A
#
# COMPACT_ATOMS: atom_id res chain seq x y z
N MET A 1 -18.91 54.31 4.94
CA MET A 1 -19.29 54.45 6.35
C MET A 1 -19.71 53.05 6.75
N ASP A 2 -19.03 52.19 7.54
CA ASP A 2 -17.78 52.33 8.31
C ASP A 2 -16.97 51.04 8.17
N ARG A 3 -15.65 51.18 8.22
CA ARG A 3 -14.72 50.08 8.27
C ARG A 3 -14.57 49.60 9.73
N ILE A 4 -14.64 48.29 9.95
CA ILE A 4 -14.15 47.67 11.18
C ILE A 4 -13.00 46.76 10.84
N THR A 5 -11.79 47.23 11.13
CA THR A 5 -10.55 46.46 11.14
C THR A 5 -10.42 45.80 12.50
N THR A 6 -10.35 44.47 12.56
CA THR A 6 -9.96 43.76 13.79
C THR A 6 -8.56 43.19 13.63
N ARG A 7 -7.65 43.70 14.41
CA ARG A 7 -6.27 43.22 14.59
C ARG A 7 -6.30 41.97 15.45
N VAL A 8 -5.66 40.89 14.99
CA VAL A 8 -5.34 39.70 15.80
C VAL A 8 -3.89 39.89 16.29
N ALA A 9 -3.73 39.89 17.58
CA ALA A 9 -2.43 40.01 18.26
C ALA A 9 -1.82 38.62 18.41
N THR A 10 -0.57 38.48 17.99
CA THR A 10 0.32 37.38 18.25
C THR A 10 0.79 37.38 19.69
N ALA A 11 0.59 36.31 20.45
CA ALA A 11 1.24 36.09 21.74
C ALA A 11 2.24 34.92 21.58
N ALA A 12 3.51 35.26 21.66
CA ALA A 12 4.60 34.30 21.79
C ALA A 12 4.81 34.03 23.29
N ALA A 13 4.71 32.78 23.70
CA ALA A 13 5.09 32.34 25.05
C ALA A 13 6.40 31.55 24.96
N ALA A 14 7.45 32.16 25.53
CA ALA A 14 8.72 31.50 25.78
C ALA A 14 8.60 30.70 27.09
N VAL A 15 8.94 29.41 27.06
CA VAL A 15 9.08 28.58 28.26
C VAL A 15 10.57 28.30 28.47
N GLY A 16 11.08 28.85 29.58
CA GLY A 16 12.46 28.70 30.00
C GLY A 16 12.76 27.30 30.58
N LEU A 17 13.95 26.85 30.26
CA LEU A 17 14.59 25.64 30.77
C LEU A 17 15.23 25.90 32.12
N ALA A 18 14.81 25.23 33.20
CA ALA A 18 15.50 25.21 34.48
C ALA A 18 16.21 23.88 34.70
N LEU A 19 17.53 23.88 34.70
CA LEU A 19 18.36 22.78 35.19
C LEU A 19 18.30 22.78 36.72
N LEU A 20 17.99 21.62 37.30
CA LEU A 20 18.27 21.32 38.70
C LEU A 20 19.19 20.10 38.77
N ALA A 21 20.45 20.37 39.13
CA ALA A 21 21.39 19.35 39.54
C ALA A 21 21.14 19.02 41.02
N ALA A 22 20.94 17.75 41.36
CA ALA A 22 21.02 17.28 42.72
C ALA A 22 21.95 16.06 42.74
N GLY A 23 23.13 16.26 43.33
CA GLY A 23 24.05 15.20 43.65
C GLY A 23 23.63 14.47 44.92
N CYS A 24 23.86 13.15 44.96
CA CYS A 24 23.97 12.39 46.21
C CYS A 24 25.13 11.39 46.09
N SER A 25 26.05 11.53 47.00
CA SER A 25 27.24 10.73 47.23
C SER A 25 26.90 9.44 48.00
N GLY A 26 27.60 8.34 47.61
CA GLY A 26 28.14 7.37 48.57
C GLY A 26 27.27 6.19 48.99
N ASN A 27 27.62 4.99 48.53
CA ASN A 27 28.15 3.97 49.44
C ASN A 27 28.71 2.75 48.67
N ASN A 28 29.95 2.41 49.02
CA ASN A 28 30.63 1.17 48.59
C ASN A 28 29.94 -0.06 49.19
N ALA A 29 29.58 -0.99 48.35
CA ALA A 29 29.39 -2.37 48.72
C ALA A 29 30.08 -3.25 47.67
N THR A 30 31.18 -3.82 48.03
CA THR A 30 31.91 -4.87 47.32
C THR A 30 31.03 -6.13 47.24
N ALA A 31 30.60 -6.48 46.06
CA ALA A 31 30.01 -7.78 45.77
C ALA A 31 30.85 -8.47 44.67
N ALA A 32 31.14 -9.74 44.97
CA ALA A 32 32.04 -10.65 44.26
C ALA A 32 31.69 -10.76 42.77
N GLY A 33 32.73 -10.76 41.97
CA GLY A 33 32.65 -10.92 40.51
C GLY A 33 32.09 -12.30 40.08
N THR A 34 31.03 -12.26 39.33
CA THR A 34 30.73 -13.29 38.35
C THR A 34 31.03 -12.68 36.97
N ASN A 35 32.13 -13.15 36.38
CA ASN A 35 32.47 -12.89 34.99
C ASN A 35 31.43 -13.53 34.09
N THR A 36 30.30 -12.85 33.87
CA THR A 36 29.47 -13.10 32.71
C THR A 36 29.97 -12.19 31.57
N THR A 37 30.83 -12.73 30.74
CA THR A 37 31.09 -12.14 29.42
C THR A 37 29.72 -11.86 28.77
N PRO A 38 29.42 -10.63 28.38
CA PRO A 38 28.22 -10.38 27.57
C PRO A 38 28.47 -11.14 26.27
N VAL A 39 27.66 -12.18 26.04
CA VAL A 39 27.52 -12.75 24.71
C VAL A 39 26.96 -11.61 23.88
N SER A 40 27.84 -10.93 23.15
CA SER A 40 27.45 -10.02 22.07
C SER A 40 26.62 -10.88 21.13
N ALA A 41 25.29 -10.80 21.26
CA ALA A 41 24.40 -11.22 20.21
C ALA A 41 24.71 -10.30 19.02
N ALA A 42 25.70 -10.70 18.23
CA ALA A 42 25.92 -10.12 16.93
C ALA A 42 24.56 -10.24 16.22
N SER A 43 23.87 -9.14 16.06
CA SER A 43 22.64 -9.03 15.31
C SER A 43 22.96 -9.56 13.92
N ARG A 44 22.65 -10.85 13.69
CA ARG A 44 22.86 -11.47 12.40
C ARG A 44 21.99 -10.69 11.42
N ALA A 45 22.62 -9.95 10.52
CA ALA A 45 21.91 -9.20 9.51
C ALA A 45 20.93 -10.15 8.79
N LEU A 46 19.66 -9.79 8.75
CA LEU A 46 18.67 -10.57 8.00
C LEU A 46 19.08 -10.60 6.53
N PRO A 47 18.97 -11.76 5.87
CA PRO A 47 19.30 -11.86 4.45
C PRO A 47 18.35 -10.97 3.63
N SER A 48 18.86 -10.39 2.55
CA SER A 48 17.99 -9.79 1.52
C SER A 48 17.35 -10.94 0.73
N PRO A 49 16.03 -11.06 0.74
CA PRO A 49 15.35 -12.15 0.04
C PRO A 49 15.25 -11.91 -1.46
N PHE A 50 15.56 -10.71 -1.91
CA PHE A 50 15.27 -10.28 -3.27
C PHE A 50 16.54 -10.18 -4.11
N THR A 51 16.49 -10.76 -5.30
CA THR A 51 17.48 -10.55 -6.37
C THR A 51 16.80 -9.92 -7.57
N ILE A 52 17.25 -8.75 -8.00
CA ILE A 52 16.73 -8.11 -9.21
C ILE A 52 17.32 -8.84 -10.43
N THR A 53 16.44 -9.45 -11.22
CA THR A 53 16.83 -10.16 -12.44
C THR A 53 16.72 -9.29 -13.69
N THR A 54 15.75 -8.39 -13.73
CA THR A 54 15.53 -7.48 -14.86
C THR A 54 14.99 -6.15 -14.38
N ARG A 55 15.28 -5.08 -15.14
CA ARG A 55 14.78 -3.72 -14.90
C ARG A 55 14.15 -3.19 -16.16
N TYR A 56 12.96 -2.61 -16.04
CA TYR A 56 12.27 -1.92 -17.12
C TYR A 56 12.01 -0.49 -16.66
N THR A 57 12.72 0.48 -17.24
CA THR A 57 12.52 1.88 -16.87
C THR A 57 11.20 2.40 -17.43
N ALA A 58 10.55 3.34 -16.73
CA ALA A 58 9.33 3.98 -17.19
C ALA A 58 9.50 4.54 -18.61
N ALA A 59 10.63 5.21 -18.90
CA ALA A 59 10.92 5.76 -20.21
C ALA A 59 10.99 4.69 -21.31
N SER A 60 11.59 3.51 -21.04
CA SER A 60 11.68 2.41 -22.02
C SER A 60 10.32 1.81 -22.36
N LEU A 61 9.35 1.94 -21.45
CA LEU A 61 7.98 1.43 -21.59
C LEU A 61 7.01 2.53 -22.03
N GLY A 62 7.47 3.77 -22.19
CA GLY A 62 6.62 4.92 -22.51
C GLY A 62 5.60 5.24 -21.41
N LEU A 63 5.92 4.97 -20.15
CA LEU A 63 5.11 5.27 -18.98
C LEU A 63 5.46 6.65 -18.44
N ASP A 64 4.46 7.33 -17.90
CA ASP A 64 4.59 8.63 -17.23
C ASP A 64 4.27 8.44 -15.74
N HIS A 65 5.29 8.42 -14.88
CA HIS A 65 5.15 8.19 -13.43
C HIS A 65 4.18 7.03 -13.10
N PRO A 66 4.56 5.77 -13.38
CA PRO A 66 3.71 4.63 -13.08
C PRO A 66 3.51 4.50 -11.57
N ASP A 67 2.26 4.28 -11.12
CA ASP A 67 1.91 4.27 -9.71
C ASP A 67 1.30 2.94 -9.22
N ALA A 68 0.66 2.18 -10.09
CA ALA A 68 0.12 0.89 -9.71
C ALA A 68 0.42 -0.20 -10.74
N LEU A 69 0.62 -1.43 -10.24
CA LEU A 69 0.93 -2.61 -11.03
C LEU A 69 0.12 -3.79 -10.53
N ALA A 70 -0.51 -4.52 -11.45
CA ALA A 70 -1.12 -5.81 -11.20
C ALA A 70 -0.67 -6.83 -12.24
N ILE A 71 -0.68 -8.12 -11.87
CA ILE A 71 -0.36 -9.22 -12.79
C ILE A 71 -1.63 -9.96 -13.13
N GLY A 72 -1.88 -10.16 -14.41
CA GLY A 72 -3.01 -10.93 -14.89
C GLY A 72 -2.77 -12.45 -14.87
N PRO A 73 -3.83 -13.25 -15.00
CA PRO A 73 -3.70 -14.70 -15.09
C PRO A 73 -2.96 -15.18 -16.36
N ASP A 74 -2.74 -14.28 -17.31
CA ASP A 74 -1.93 -14.45 -18.51
C ASP A 74 -0.45 -14.09 -18.29
N GLY A 75 -0.04 -13.74 -17.06
CA GLY A 75 1.30 -13.30 -16.68
C GLY A 75 1.63 -11.87 -17.11
N ASN A 76 0.75 -11.18 -17.85
CA ASN A 76 1.01 -9.82 -18.27
C ASN A 76 0.85 -8.83 -17.12
N LEU A 77 1.66 -7.78 -17.17
CA LEU A 77 1.61 -6.66 -16.25
C LEU A 77 0.61 -5.63 -16.74
N TYR A 78 -0.22 -5.14 -15.85
CA TYR A 78 -1.18 -4.05 -16.07
C TYR A 78 -0.75 -2.88 -15.20
N VAL A 79 -0.41 -1.77 -15.80
CA VAL A 79 0.20 -0.61 -15.12
C VAL A 79 -0.63 0.63 -15.39
N THR A 80 -0.96 1.37 -14.36
CA THR A 80 -1.54 2.72 -14.46
C THR A 80 -0.46 3.77 -14.31
N ASP A 81 -0.62 4.90 -14.97
CA ASP A 81 0.33 6.00 -14.95
C ASP A 81 -0.36 7.39 -15.00
N ASP A 82 0.39 8.46 -14.77
CA ASP A 82 -0.10 9.84 -14.74
C ASP A 82 -0.68 10.32 -16.08
N SER A 83 -0.40 9.62 -17.18
CA SER A 83 -1.05 9.91 -18.47
C SER A 83 -2.53 9.46 -18.53
N GLN A 84 -3.10 9.01 -17.41
CA GLN A 84 -4.50 8.58 -17.26
C GLN A 84 -4.86 7.40 -18.15
N ARG A 85 -3.99 6.39 -18.16
CA ARG A 85 -4.18 5.19 -18.98
C ARG A 85 -3.75 3.93 -18.24
N VAL A 86 -4.15 2.80 -18.78
CA VAL A 86 -3.65 1.47 -18.43
C VAL A 86 -2.76 0.98 -19.55
N THR A 87 -1.54 0.58 -19.24
CA THR A 87 -0.58 -0.03 -20.17
C THR A 87 -0.40 -1.49 -19.84
N VAL A 88 -0.49 -2.38 -20.83
CA VAL A 88 -0.26 -3.83 -20.69
C VAL A 88 1.10 -4.18 -21.25
N ILE A 89 1.89 -4.86 -20.43
CA ILE A 89 3.29 -5.18 -20.70
C ILE A 89 3.47 -6.69 -20.53
N SER A 90 4.15 -7.35 -21.46
CA SER A 90 4.51 -8.75 -21.29
C SER A 90 5.55 -8.94 -20.18
N PRO A 91 5.71 -10.15 -19.60
CA PRO A 91 6.77 -10.44 -18.65
C PRO A 91 8.19 -10.21 -19.18
N ALA A 92 8.35 -10.12 -20.51
CA ALA A 92 9.59 -9.81 -21.19
C ALA A 92 9.84 -8.30 -21.40
N GLY A 93 8.92 -7.43 -20.89
CA GLY A 93 9.06 -5.98 -21.00
C GLY A 93 8.58 -5.40 -22.34
N THR A 94 7.80 -6.13 -23.13
CA THR A 94 7.21 -5.61 -24.36
C THR A 94 5.87 -4.98 -24.10
N VAL A 95 5.67 -3.72 -24.47
CA VAL A 95 4.36 -3.05 -24.42
C VAL A 95 3.45 -3.69 -25.48
N LEU A 96 2.37 -4.29 -25.01
CA LEU A 96 1.41 -5.00 -25.87
C LEU A 96 0.28 -4.11 -26.36
N ARG A 97 -0.22 -3.22 -25.48
CA ARG A 97 -1.33 -2.30 -25.73
C ARG A 97 -1.49 -1.32 -24.58
N HIS A 98 -2.29 -0.28 -24.82
CA HIS A 98 -2.77 0.64 -23.77
C HIS A 98 -4.19 1.11 -24.10
N TRP A 99 -4.88 1.60 -23.09
CA TRP A 99 -6.17 2.27 -23.22
C TRP A 99 -6.36 3.30 -22.11
N GLY A 100 -7.31 4.18 -22.30
CA GLY A 100 -7.60 5.28 -21.39
C GLY A 100 -7.08 6.61 -21.90
N LYS A 101 -7.62 7.66 -21.36
CA LYS A 101 -7.25 9.07 -21.55
C LYS A 101 -7.88 9.91 -20.44
N PRO A 102 -7.42 11.14 -20.21
CA PRO A 102 -8.06 12.06 -19.27
C PRO A 102 -9.54 12.31 -19.59
N GLY A 103 -10.40 12.27 -18.56
CA GLY A 103 -11.81 12.59 -18.69
C GLY A 103 -12.71 11.89 -17.69
N SER A 104 -14.05 11.94 -17.92
CA SER A 104 -15.06 11.35 -17.04
C SER A 104 -16.02 10.37 -17.76
N GLY A 105 -15.87 10.17 -19.06
CA GLY A 105 -16.65 9.20 -19.84
C GLY A 105 -16.22 7.76 -19.57
N PRO A 106 -16.92 6.76 -20.12
CA PRO A 106 -16.50 5.37 -20.10
C PRO A 106 -15.13 5.16 -20.73
N GLY A 107 -14.18 4.57 -19.99
CA GLY A 107 -12.80 4.39 -20.45
C GLY A 107 -11.93 5.64 -20.39
N GLU A 108 -12.43 6.73 -19.87
CA GLU A 108 -11.67 7.93 -19.51
C GLU A 108 -11.39 7.91 -18.00
N PHE A 109 -10.26 8.50 -17.56
CA PHE A 109 -9.82 8.45 -16.18
C PHE A 109 -9.49 9.84 -15.63
N ARG A 110 -9.57 9.94 -14.31
CA ARG A 110 -9.07 11.04 -13.51
C ARG A 110 -8.43 10.47 -12.25
N PHE A 111 -7.20 9.99 -12.38
CA PHE A 111 -6.49 9.31 -11.28
C PHE A 111 -6.05 10.28 -10.17
N ILE A 112 -5.72 11.51 -10.51
CA ILE A 112 -5.25 12.50 -9.54
C ILE A 112 -6.45 13.14 -8.88
N ALA A 113 -6.63 12.94 -7.58
CA ALA A 113 -7.51 13.77 -6.78
C ALA A 113 -6.83 15.14 -6.62
N PHE A 114 -7.45 16.18 -7.13
CA PHE A 114 -6.92 17.52 -7.07
C PHE A 114 -7.06 18.08 -5.64
N GLU A 115 -5.98 17.98 -4.84
CA GLU A 115 -5.79 18.73 -3.62
C GLU A 115 -4.71 19.80 -3.88
N PRO A 116 -5.03 21.11 -3.82
CA PRO A 116 -4.08 22.19 -4.19
C PRO A 116 -2.88 22.31 -3.26
N THR A 117 -2.91 21.69 -2.08
CA THR A 117 -1.91 21.89 -1.02
C THR A 117 -1.02 20.67 -0.75
N THR A 118 -1.42 19.50 -1.18
CA THR A 118 -0.61 18.28 -1.12
C THR A 118 -0.92 17.47 -2.38
N PRO A 119 -0.02 17.47 -3.38
CA PRO A 119 -0.12 16.51 -4.47
C PRO A 119 0.15 15.13 -3.86
N THR A 120 -0.89 14.52 -3.29
CA THR A 120 -0.86 13.10 -3.00
C THR A 120 -1.08 12.42 -4.33
N ASP A 121 -0.07 11.75 -4.82
CA ASP A 121 -0.07 10.97 -6.04
C ASP A 121 -1.10 9.83 -5.90
N VAL A 122 -2.34 10.13 -6.19
CA VAL A 122 -3.43 9.15 -6.21
C VAL A 122 -3.66 8.76 -7.65
N ALA A 123 -2.70 8.05 -8.21
CA ALA A 123 -2.96 7.38 -9.47
C ALA A 123 -3.99 6.24 -9.26
N GLY A 124 -4.71 5.94 -10.32
CA GLY A 124 -5.70 4.87 -10.27
C GLY A 124 -5.06 3.52 -9.93
N LYS A 125 -5.47 2.91 -8.85
CA LYS A 125 -5.06 1.54 -8.51
C LYS A 125 -5.73 0.55 -9.44
N ILE A 126 -5.09 -0.60 -9.62
CA ILE A 126 -5.49 -1.59 -10.60
C ILE A 126 -5.46 -3.00 -10.00
N ALA A 127 -6.48 -3.79 -10.28
CA ALA A 127 -6.49 -5.21 -9.96
C ALA A 127 -7.01 -6.03 -11.15
N VAL A 128 -6.49 -7.25 -11.29
CA VAL A 128 -6.91 -8.18 -12.33
C VAL A 128 -7.57 -9.38 -11.66
N GLY A 129 -8.83 -9.58 -11.96
CA GLY A 129 -9.64 -10.66 -11.42
C GLY A 129 -9.69 -11.89 -12.35
N PRO A 130 -10.53 -12.87 -11.99
CA PRO A 130 -10.72 -14.09 -12.78
C PRO A 130 -11.08 -13.80 -14.23
N GLY A 131 -10.50 -14.61 -15.14
CA GLY A 131 -10.67 -14.42 -16.57
C GLY A 131 -9.98 -13.17 -17.14
N GLY A 132 -9.08 -12.56 -16.39
CA GLY A 132 -8.31 -11.39 -16.79
C GLY A 132 -9.12 -10.07 -16.82
N LYS A 133 -10.29 -10.03 -16.18
CA LYS A 133 -11.06 -8.79 -16.08
C LYS A 133 -10.29 -7.77 -15.25
N VAL A 134 -10.11 -6.58 -15.80
CA VAL A 134 -9.33 -5.50 -15.19
C VAL A 134 -10.27 -4.52 -14.51
N TYR A 135 -9.95 -4.17 -13.27
CA TYR A 135 -10.67 -3.16 -12.49
C TYR A 135 -9.70 -2.04 -12.13
N VAL A 136 -10.17 -0.81 -12.28
CA VAL A 136 -9.38 0.40 -12.04
C VAL A 136 -10.16 1.34 -11.13
N SER A 137 -9.55 1.80 -10.03
CA SER A 137 -10.10 2.88 -9.23
C SER A 137 -9.87 4.20 -9.96
N ASP A 138 -10.95 4.88 -10.27
CA ASP A 138 -10.95 6.18 -10.95
C ASP A 138 -11.29 7.25 -9.90
N SER A 139 -10.32 7.51 -9.03
CA SER A 139 -10.47 8.20 -7.74
C SER A 139 -11.06 9.60 -7.90
N GLY A 140 -10.58 10.38 -8.86
CA GLY A 140 -11.07 11.74 -9.11
C GLY A 140 -12.46 11.79 -9.74
N ASN A 141 -12.98 10.65 -10.22
CA ASN A 141 -14.36 10.49 -10.69
C ASN A 141 -15.22 9.69 -9.69
N ALA A 142 -14.68 9.36 -8.51
CA ALA A 142 -15.35 8.63 -7.42
C ALA A 142 -16.03 7.33 -7.88
N ARG A 143 -15.35 6.53 -8.71
CA ARG A 143 -15.89 5.30 -9.29
C ARG A 143 -14.82 4.23 -9.47
N VAL A 144 -15.27 3.00 -9.72
CA VAL A 144 -14.45 1.91 -10.26
C VAL A 144 -14.93 1.59 -11.66
N GLN A 145 -14.00 1.43 -12.59
CA GLN A 145 -14.29 0.98 -13.95
C GLN A 145 -13.77 -0.42 -14.19
N ALA A 146 -14.53 -1.24 -14.89
CA ALA A 146 -14.17 -2.61 -15.27
C ALA A 146 -13.99 -2.74 -16.78
N PHE A 147 -12.96 -3.47 -17.19
CA PHE A 147 -12.57 -3.69 -18.57
C PHE A 147 -12.35 -5.17 -18.85
N THR A 148 -12.45 -5.54 -20.13
CA THR A 148 -11.94 -6.82 -20.61
C THR A 148 -10.40 -6.84 -20.56
N PRO A 149 -9.73 -8.00 -20.67
CA PRO A 149 -8.28 -8.07 -20.78
C PRO A 149 -7.70 -7.28 -21.96
N ARG A 150 -8.55 -6.99 -22.97
CA ARG A 150 -8.17 -6.20 -24.16
C ARG A 150 -8.40 -4.71 -24.02
N GLY A 151 -8.90 -4.24 -22.85
CA GLY A 151 -9.15 -2.82 -22.59
C GLY A 151 -10.51 -2.31 -23.02
N HIS A 152 -11.44 -3.17 -23.46
CA HIS A 152 -12.81 -2.73 -23.76
C HIS A 152 -13.58 -2.47 -22.46
N PHE A 153 -14.19 -1.31 -22.35
CA PHE A 153 -15.03 -0.96 -21.21
C PHE A 153 -16.20 -1.94 -21.07
N VAL A 154 -16.43 -2.41 -19.85
CA VAL A 154 -17.52 -3.33 -19.52
C VAL A 154 -18.60 -2.63 -18.71
N ARG A 155 -18.20 -1.94 -17.63
CA ARG A 155 -19.11 -1.23 -16.73
C ARG A 155 -18.33 -0.33 -15.77
N GLN A 156 -19.08 0.48 -15.04
CA GLN A 156 -18.59 1.21 -13.88
C GLN A 156 -19.56 1.09 -12.73
N PHE A 157 -19.11 1.33 -11.50
CA PHE A 157 -19.92 1.41 -10.30
C PHE A 157 -19.28 2.39 -9.30
N GLY A 158 -20.10 2.85 -8.36
CA GLY A 158 -19.74 3.96 -7.46
C GLY A 158 -20.16 5.32 -8.01
N SER A 159 -20.24 6.28 -7.12
CA SER A 159 -20.49 7.69 -7.39
C SER A 159 -20.03 8.52 -6.21
N PHE A 160 -19.79 9.80 -6.38
CA PHE A 160 -19.37 10.69 -5.30
C PHE A 160 -20.40 10.72 -4.15
N GLY A 161 -19.92 10.55 -2.92
CA GLY A 161 -20.70 10.62 -1.70
C GLY A 161 -20.20 9.68 -0.62
N SER A 162 -20.80 9.74 0.57
CA SER A 162 -20.47 8.91 1.74
C SER A 162 -21.50 7.79 2.02
N GLY A 163 -22.52 7.65 1.18
CA GLY A 163 -23.54 6.61 1.31
C GLY A 163 -23.04 5.24 0.87
N ARG A 164 -23.84 4.22 1.14
CA ARG A 164 -23.52 2.84 0.77
C ARG A 164 -23.32 2.70 -0.74
N GLY A 165 -22.11 2.29 -1.15
CA GLY A 165 -21.73 2.15 -2.54
C GLY A 165 -21.34 3.45 -3.23
N GLN A 166 -21.21 4.51 -2.47
CA GLN A 166 -20.60 5.77 -2.89
C GLN A 166 -19.16 5.84 -2.39
N PHE A 167 -18.38 6.74 -2.97
CA PHE A 167 -16.99 6.98 -2.65
C PHE A 167 -16.71 8.46 -2.48
N LEU A 168 -15.90 8.80 -1.49
CA LEU A 168 -15.24 10.11 -1.41
C LEU A 168 -13.93 10.09 -2.19
N ARG A 169 -13.11 9.05 -1.96
CA ARG A 169 -11.85 8.81 -2.68
C ARG A 169 -11.54 7.31 -2.72
N PRO A 170 -12.07 6.55 -3.71
CA PRO A 170 -11.74 5.13 -3.85
C PRO A 170 -10.25 5.03 -4.18
N PHE A 171 -9.47 4.58 -3.22
CA PHE A 171 -8.02 4.61 -3.30
C PHE A 171 -7.48 3.27 -3.83
N ASP A 172 -7.82 2.17 -3.19
CA ASP A 172 -7.29 0.86 -3.54
C ASP A 172 -8.36 -0.19 -3.77
N LEU A 173 -8.01 -1.26 -4.47
CA LEU A 173 -8.97 -2.32 -4.78
C LEU A 173 -8.31 -3.70 -4.93
N ALA A 174 -9.08 -4.73 -4.57
CA ALA A 174 -8.74 -6.12 -4.80
C ALA A 174 -9.93 -6.90 -5.37
N VAL A 175 -9.66 -8.06 -5.98
CA VAL A 175 -10.70 -8.89 -6.60
C VAL A 175 -10.52 -10.33 -6.14
N ASP A 176 -11.60 -10.94 -5.60
CA ASP A 176 -11.57 -12.34 -5.18
C ASP A 176 -11.82 -13.32 -6.36
N ASN A 177 -11.62 -14.61 -6.09
CA ASN A 177 -11.81 -15.65 -7.10
C ASN A 177 -13.28 -15.80 -7.59
N ALA A 178 -14.25 -15.24 -6.88
CA ALA A 178 -15.64 -15.15 -7.32
C ALA A 178 -15.90 -13.90 -8.19
N GLY A 179 -14.88 -13.03 -8.34
CA GLY A 179 -14.97 -11.78 -9.07
C GLY A 179 -15.61 -10.64 -8.27
N ASN A 180 -15.77 -10.79 -6.95
CA ASN A 180 -16.19 -9.66 -6.12
C ASN A 180 -15.04 -8.67 -5.99
N VAL A 181 -15.39 -7.38 -6.01
CA VAL A 181 -14.45 -6.27 -5.92
C VAL A 181 -14.52 -5.64 -4.54
N TYR A 182 -13.38 -5.52 -3.89
CA TYR A 182 -13.22 -4.84 -2.62
C TYR A 182 -12.55 -3.52 -2.89
N VAL A 183 -13.10 -2.44 -2.36
CA VAL A 183 -12.60 -1.08 -2.60
C VAL A 183 -12.37 -0.40 -1.26
N ALA A 184 -11.16 0.03 -1.02
CA ALA A 184 -10.82 0.88 0.12
C ALA A 184 -11.02 2.35 -0.28
N ASP A 185 -11.78 3.07 0.52
CA ASP A 185 -11.97 4.52 0.40
C ASP A 185 -11.28 5.19 1.58
N ASP A 186 -10.12 5.77 1.33
CA ASP A 186 -9.28 6.33 2.38
C ASP A 186 -9.87 7.61 2.99
N GLN A 187 -10.63 8.39 2.24
CA GLN A 187 -11.29 9.59 2.75
C GLN A 187 -12.60 9.28 3.49
N ALA A 188 -13.28 8.21 3.13
CA ALA A 188 -14.46 7.73 3.83
C ALA A 188 -14.12 6.72 4.95
N GLU A 189 -12.85 6.36 5.11
CA GLU A 189 -12.32 5.43 6.11
C GLU A 189 -13.08 4.09 6.12
N ASN A 190 -13.41 3.56 4.94
CA ASN A 190 -14.19 2.34 4.84
C ASN A 190 -13.72 1.42 3.70
N VAL A 191 -14.13 0.17 3.79
CA VAL A 191 -13.98 -0.83 2.73
C VAL A 191 -15.36 -1.30 2.29
N SER A 192 -15.60 -1.30 1.00
CA SER A 192 -16.84 -1.76 0.38
C SER A 192 -16.61 -2.98 -0.48
N LYS A 193 -17.46 -4.00 -0.33
CA LYS A 193 -17.49 -5.17 -1.21
C LYS A 193 -18.61 -5.05 -2.23
N PHE A 194 -18.27 -5.24 -3.49
CA PHE A 194 -19.20 -5.26 -4.63
C PHE A 194 -19.23 -6.64 -5.28
N SER A 195 -20.39 -7.05 -5.74
CA SER A 195 -20.51 -8.23 -6.60
C SER A 195 -19.87 -7.97 -7.98
N PRO A 196 -19.65 -9.01 -8.80
CA PRO A 196 -19.19 -8.85 -10.18
C PRO A 196 -20.09 -7.97 -11.05
N SER A 197 -21.34 -7.79 -10.64
CA SER A 197 -22.30 -6.89 -11.32
C SER A 197 -22.21 -5.44 -10.88
N GLY A 198 -21.37 -5.11 -9.86
CA GLY A 198 -21.23 -3.77 -9.30
C GLY A 198 -22.28 -3.44 -8.22
N LYS A 199 -23.02 -4.43 -7.70
CA LYS A 199 -23.95 -4.24 -6.59
C LYS A 199 -23.19 -4.35 -5.25
N VAL A 200 -23.41 -3.40 -4.34
CA VAL A 200 -22.83 -3.45 -2.98
C VAL A 200 -23.36 -4.67 -2.24
N ILE A 201 -22.45 -5.47 -1.70
CA ILE A 201 -22.76 -6.61 -0.82
C ILE A 201 -22.73 -6.14 0.64
N TRP A 202 -21.59 -5.55 1.05
CA TRP A 202 -21.43 -4.96 2.37
C TRP A 202 -20.45 -3.77 2.33
N GLN A 203 -20.43 -3.01 3.40
CA GLN A 203 -19.49 -1.92 3.66
C GLN A 203 -19.16 -1.95 5.14
N ILE A 204 -17.88 -1.85 5.48
CA ILE A 204 -17.34 -1.81 6.84
C ILE A 204 -16.38 -0.65 6.96
N GLY A 205 -16.18 -0.16 8.18
CA GLY A 205 -15.36 1.02 8.45
C GLY A 205 -16.20 2.28 8.70
N GLY A 206 -15.53 3.41 8.82
CA GLY A 206 -16.14 4.66 9.27
C GLY A 206 -16.47 4.63 10.77
N ALA A 207 -17.22 5.61 11.23
CA ALA A 207 -17.48 5.87 12.66
C ALA A 207 -18.19 4.74 13.43
N SER A 208 -18.58 3.63 12.81
CA SER A 208 -19.41 2.57 13.42
C SER A 208 -18.78 1.19 13.49
N SER A 209 -17.49 1.05 13.20
CA SER A 209 -16.86 -0.26 12.98
C SER A 209 -15.92 -0.71 14.10
N ALA A 210 -15.41 -1.94 13.99
CA ALA A 210 -14.38 -2.48 14.87
C ALA A 210 -13.15 -1.54 14.89
N PRO A 211 -12.50 -1.36 16.06
CA PRO A 211 -11.44 -0.37 16.23
C PRO A 211 -10.29 -0.48 15.22
N ASP A 212 -9.94 -1.69 14.80
CA ASP A 212 -8.85 -1.93 13.84
C ASP A 212 -9.24 -1.71 12.37
N LEU A 213 -10.54 -1.47 12.13
CA LEU A 213 -11.11 -1.16 10.81
C LEU A 213 -11.53 0.31 10.68
N VAL A 214 -11.17 1.17 11.65
CA VAL A 214 -11.36 2.62 11.62
C VAL A 214 -10.03 3.28 11.27
N GLY A 215 -10.05 4.28 10.40
CA GLY A 215 -8.86 5.03 9.98
C GLY A 215 -8.52 4.88 8.50
N HIS A 216 -7.42 5.45 8.09
CA HIS A 216 -6.94 5.37 6.72
C HIS A 216 -6.49 3.94 6.41
N HIS A 217 -7.13 3.33 5.41
CA HIS A 217 -6.79 1.99 4.94
C HIS A 217 -6.10 2.12 3.59
N HIS A 218 -4.84 1.69 3.57
CA HIS A 218 -4.11 1.53 2.33
C HIS A 218 -4.03 0.05 2.00
N PHE A 219 -4.15 -0.26 0.71
CA PHE A 219 -3.74 -1.50 0.07
C PHE A 219 -4.50 -2.76 0.50
N THR A 220 -5.48 -3.04 -0.31
CA THR A 220 -6.31 -4.23 -0.20
C THR A 220 -5.84 -5.27 -1.21
N MET A 221 -5.46 -6.45 -0.73
CA MET A 221 -5.28 -7.62 -1.57
C MET A 221 -6.10 -8.80 -1.02
N ILE A 222 -6.29 -9.81 -1.84
CA ILE A 222 -6.89 -11.08 -1.42
C ILE A 222 -5.79 -12.14 -1.37
N ASP A 223 -5.59 -12.74 -0.21
CA ASP A 223 -4.63 -13.83 -0.05
C ASP A 223 -5.17 -15.17 -0.61
N ALA A 224 -4.31 -16.18 -0.65
CA ALA A 224 -4.68 -17.52 -1.14
C ALA A 224 -5.82 -18.19 -0.34
N HIS A 225 -6.13 -17.70 0.86
CA HIS A 225 -7.21 -18.19 1.71
C HIS A 225 -8.51 -17.37 1.54
N GLY A 226 -8.52 -16.39 0.65
CA GLY A 226 -9.66 -15.51 0.41
C GLY A 226 -9.87 -14.46 1.50
N ARG A 227 -8.85 -14.16 2.32
CA ARG A 227 -8.88 -13.07 3.29
C ARG A 227 -8.45 -11.79 2.60
N ILE A 228 -9.08 -10.70 2.97
CA ILE A 228 -8.65 -9.35 2.61
C ILE A 228 -7.47 -9.01 3.51
N VAL A 229 -6.37 -8.57 2.93
CA VAL A 229 -5.19 -8.09 3.65
C VAL A 229 -5.14 -6.58 3.45
N MET A 230 -5.15 -5.85 4.54
CA MET A 230 -5.15 -4.38 4.55
C MET A 230 -4.04 -3.86 5.46
N VAL A 231 -3.57 -2.68 5.19
CA VAL A 231 -2.76 -1.91 6.13
C VAL A 231 -3.63 -0.77 6.67
N ASN A 232 -3.74 -0.70 8.00
CA ASN A 232 -4.26 0.47 8.68
C ASN A 232 -3.04 1.31 9.08
N ASP A 233 -2.79 2.41 8.38
CA ASP A 233 -1.61 3.24 8.58
C ASP A 233 -1.72 4.13 9.82
N ASP A 234 -2.91 4.51 10.27
CA ASP A 234 -3.11 5.23 11.52
C ASP A 234 -2.72 4.38 12.74
N LEU A 235 -3.09 3.09 12.72
CA LEU A 235 -2.78 2.14 13.78
C LEU A 235 -1.48 1.38 13.56
N GLN A 236 -0.84 1.55 12.41
CA GLN A 236 0.37 0.82 12.00
C GLN A 236 0.21 -0.70 12.10
N LYS A 237 -0.92 -1.21 11.58
CA LYS A 237 -1.29 -2.62 11.61
C LYS A 237 -1.49 -3.19 10.21
N VAL A 238 -1.09 -4.43 10.04
CA VAL A 238 -1.59 -5.29 8.96
C VAL A 238 -2.77 -6.07 9.50
N VAL A 239 -3.91 -5.97 8.84
CA VAL A 239 -5.18 -6.55 9.27
C VAL A 239 -5.67 -7.55 8.24
N TYR A 240 -6.10 -8.71 8.69
CA TYR A 240 -6.70 -9.75 7.85
C TYR A 240 -8.19 -9.82 8.15
N VAL A 241 -9.00 -9.75 7.12
CA VAL A 241 -10.46 -9.74 7.24
C VAL A 241 -11.06 -10.84 6.38
N TYR A 242 -12.02 -11.60 6.90
CA TYR A 242 -12.77 -12.55 6.07
C TYR A 242 -13.58 -11.82 4.99
N SER A 243 -13.88 -12.53 3.92
CA SER A 243 -14.75 -12.01 2.85
C SER A 243 -16.16 -11.62 3.32
N SER A 244 -16.53 -11.98 4.56
CA SER A 244 -17.75 -11.55 5.27
C SER A 244 -17.65 -10.18 5.92
N GLY A 245 -16.42 -9.61 6.04
CA GLY A 245 -16.19 -8.32 6.70
C GLY A 245 -15.83 -8.42 8.19
N HIS A 246 -15.56 -9.61 8.71
CA HIS A 246 -15.10 -9.80 10.10
C HIS A 246 -13.58 -9.93 10.15
N GLU A 247 -12.94 -9.17 11.03
CA GLU A 247 -11.52 -9.31 11.32
C GLU A 247 -11.21 -10.71 11.88
N VAL A 248 -10.06 -11.27 11.47
CA VAL A 248 -9.62 -12.59 11.91
C VAL A 248 -8.24 -12.60 12.50
N ASP A 249 -7.42 -11.64 12.16
CA ASP A 249 -6.04 -11.54 12.60
C ASP A 249 -5.47 -10.16 12.31
N ALA A 250 -4.53 -9.71 13.15
CA ALA A 250 -3.80 -8.48 12.90
C ALA A 250 -2.45 -8.50 13.61
N PHE A 251 -1.48 -7.80 13.06
CA PHE A 251 -0.20 -7.57 13.72
C PHE A 251 0.39 -6.21 13.38
N SER A 252 1.28 -5.70 14.25
CA SER A 252 1.99 -4.44 14.03
C SER A 252 3.42 -4.72 13.60
N PRO A 253 3.80 -4.46 12.34
CA PRO A 253 5.17 -4.60 11.90
C PRO A 253 6.06 -3.52 12.55
N SER A 254 7.19 -3.93 13.14
CA SER A 254 8.15 -2.97 13.69
C SER A 254 9.16 -2.57 12.62
N PHE A 255 9.02 -1.36 12.10
CA PHE A 255 10.03 -0.77 11.22
C PHE A 255 11.20 -0.21 12.04
N PRO A 256 12.42 -0.24 11.49
CA PRO A 256 13.55 0.45 12.13
C PRO A 256 13.20 1.93 12.30
N THR A 257 13.27 2.42 13.53
CA THR A 257 13.01 3.83 13.84
C THR A 257 14.09 4.71 13.20
N SER A 258 13.79 5.23 12.02
CA SER A 258 14.48 6.40 11.49
C SER A 258 13.44 7.52 11.37
N SER A 259 13.83 8.75 11.57
CA SER A 259 12.97 9.93 11.48
C SER A 259 12.31 10.12 10.09
N THR A 260 12.54 9.22 9.17
CA THR A 260 12.13 9.29 7.76
C THR A 260 11.15 8.19 7.34
N ILE A 261 10.90 7.17 8.19
CA ILE A 261 9.95 6.09 7.90
C ILE A 261 8.70 6.31 8.74
N ALA A 262 7.57 6.56 8.08
CA ALA A 262 6.29 6.81 8.75
C ALA A 262 5.60 5.52 9.22
N GLY A 263 6.04 4.34 8.74
CA GLY A 263 5.49 3.03 9.15
C GLY A 263 5.06 2.15 7.98
N ALA A 264 4.14 1.22 8.22
CA ALA A 264 3.59 0.32 7.21
C ALA A 264 2.65 1.09 6.28
N CYS A 265 2.79 0.90 4.97
CA CYS A 265 1.91 1.51 3.98
C CYS A 265 1.27 0.51 3.04
N GLU A 266 1.93 -0.60 2.78
CA GLU A 266 1.44 -1.57 1.83
C GLU A 266 1.80 -2.98 2.29
N ALA A 267 0.90 -3.92 2.07
CA ALA A 267 1.17 -5.32 2.33
C ALA A 267 0.70 -6.20 1.18
N THR A 268 1.46 -7.24 0.90
CA THR A 268 1.06 -8.33 0.01
C THR A 268 1.43 -9.66 0.62
N VAL A 269 0.78 -10.75 0.17
CA VAL A 269 1.01 -12.10 0.69
C VAL A 269 1.31 -13.03 -0.47
N ASP A 270 2.36 -13.85 -0.33
CA ASP A 270 2.68 -14.87 -1.32
C ASP A 270 1.78 -16.11 -1.19
N ALA A 271 1.89 -17.04 -2.14
CA ALA A 271 1.07 -18.25 -2.19
C ALA A 271 1.28 -19.18 -0.98
N VAL A 272 2.42 -19.07 -0.28
CA VAL A 272 2.70 -19.85 0.92
C VAL A 272 2.34 -19.11 2.21
N GLY A 273 1.85 -17.87 2.12
CA GLY A 273 1.32 -17.09 3.24
C GLY A 273 2.33 -16.21 3.96
N ASN A 274 3.50 -15.94 3.37
CA ASN A 274 4.39 -14.91 3.90
C ASN A 274 3.89 -13.52 3.53
N THR A 275 3.98 -12.60 4.47
CA THR A 275 3.51 -11.22 4.32
C THR A 275 4.67 -10.29 4.06
N TYR A 276 4.61 -9.56 2.97
CA TYR A 276 5.58 -8.53 2.56
C TYR A 276 4.98 -7.18 2.89
N VAL A 277 5.63 -6.42 3.75
CA VAL A 277 5.13 -5.10 4.20
C VAL A 277 6.14 -4.04 3.79
N SER A 278 5.72 -3.12 2.96
CA SER A 278 6.52 -1.97 2.54
C SER A 278 6.28 -0.79 3.47
N GLY A 279 7.37 -0.15 3.88
CA GLY A 279 7.32 1.08 4.67
C GLY A 279 7.22 2.31 3.79
N CYS A 280 6.44 3.29 4.22
CA CYS A 280 6.42 4.62 3.62
C CYS A 280 7.07 5.66 4.52
N GLY A 281 7.37 6.81 3.96
CA GLY A 281 7.94 7.97 4.66
C GLY A 281 8.18 9.12 3.70
N LEU A 282 8.61 10.25 4.26
CA LEU A 282 8.95 11.47 3.50
C LEU A 282 10.18 11.29 2.58
N GLN A 283 10.86 10.15 2.69
CA GLN A 283 11.96 9.75 1.81
C GLN A 283 11.65 8.39 1.20
N PRO A 284 11.96 8.15 -0.07
CA PRO A 284 11.62 6.93 -0.81
C PRO A 284 12.50 5.72 -0.42
N THR A 285 12.83 5.53 0.85
CA THR A 285 13.85 4.57 1.29
C THR A 285 13.38 3.60 2.38
N GLY A 286 12.06 3.38 2.50
CA GLY A 286 11.54 2.41 3.46
C GLY A 286 11.94 0.96 3.08
N PRO A 287 12.33 0.12 4.06
CA PRO A 287 12.57 -1.29 3.79
C PRO A 287 11.27 -2.02 3.50
N THR A 288 11.35 -3.10 2.73
CA THR A 288 10.29 -4.12 2.73
C THR A 288 10.65 -5.20 3.74
N LEU A 289 9.75 -5.46 4.68
CA LEU A 289 9.88 -6.50 5.70
C LEU A 289 9.08 -7.72 5.27
N VAL A 290 9.62 -8.93 5.52
CA VAL A 290 8.94 -10.18 5.20
C VAL A 290 8.68 -10.96 6.49
N PHE A 291 7.42 -11.28 6.71
CA PHE A 291 6.94 -12.02 7.88
C PHE A 291 6.40 -13.39 7.45
N ASP A 292 6.64 -14.42 8.28
CA ASP A 292 6.02 -15.72 8.08
C ASP A 292 4.54 -15.72 8.56
N ARG A 293 3.85 -16.86 8.40
CA ARG A 293 2.45 -17.04 8.83
C ARG A 293 2.21 -16.83 10.33
N ALA A 294 3.25 -16.90 11.15
CA ALA A 294 3.21 -16.66 12.58
C ALA A 294 3.64 -15.21 12.92
N HIS A 295 3.66 -14.33 11.94
CA HIS A 295 4.04 -12.92 12.00
C HIS A 295 5.47 -12.70 12.54
N ARG A 296 6.37 -13.67 12.36
CA ARG A 296 7.78 -13.53 12.71
C ARG A 296 8.54 -12.93 11.52
N LEU A 297 9.35 -11.93 11.79
CA LEU A 297 10.21 -11.30 10.77
C LEU A 297 11.28 -12.33 10.32
N ILE A 298 11.26 -12.68 9.05
CA ILE A 298 12.15 -13.70 8.47
C ILE A 298 13.17 -13.12 7.47
N ALA A 299 12.85 -11.99 6.85
CA ALA A 299 13.74 -11.35 5.90
C ALA A 299 13.47 -9.86 5.78
N LYS A 300 14.44 -9.13 5.21
CA LYS A 300 14.36 -7.69 5.01
C LYS A 300 15.05 -7.30 3.71
N TRP A 301 14.36 -6.50 2.88
CA TRP A 301 14.99 -5.75 1.80
C TRP A 301 15.42 -4.38 2.33
N PRO A 302 16.69 -4.01 2.24
CA PRO A 302 17.18 -2.76 2.81
C PRO A 302 16.76 -1.50 2.03
N GLY A 303 16.16 -1.64 0.86
CA GLY A 303 15.67 -0.50 0.07
C GLY A 303 16.69 0.15 -0.85
N THR A 304 17.96 -0.29 -0.84
CA THR A 304 18.99 0.29 -1.71
C THR A 304 19.46 -0.69 -2.79
N PRO A 305 19.68 -0.26 -4.03
CA PRO A 305 19.55 1.09 -4.57
C PRO A 305 18.11 1.50 -4.93
N TYR A 306 17.14 0.59 -4.82
CA TYR A 306 15.73 0.84 -5.13
C TYR A 306 14.88 0.65 -3.90
N SER A 307 14.11 1.66 -3.53
CA SER A 307 12.98 1.50 -2.63
C SER A 307 11.77 1.02 -3.43
N LEU A 308 11.00 0.09 -2.87
CA LEU A 308 9.77 -0.33 -3.50
C LEU A 308 8.70 0.73 -3.23
N LEU A 309 8.09 1.23 -4.29
CA LEU A 309 6.91 2.07 -4.20
C LEU A 309 5.72 1.23 -3.74
N ARG A 310 5.71 -0.04 -4.19
CA ARG A 310 4.64 -1.00 -3.90
C ARG A 310 5.24 -2.33 -3.45
N SER A 311 4.48 -3.05 -2.64
CA SER A 311 4.82 -4.43 -2.29
C SER A 311 4.89 -5.31 -3.54
N PRO A 312 5.68 -6.40 -3.53
CA PRO A 312 5.81 -7.28 -4.69
C PRO A 312 4.47 -7.85 -5.14
N ALA A 313 4.23 -7.87 -6.44
CA ALA A 313 3.11 -8.58 -7.06
C ALA A 313 3.56 -9.96 -7.54
N PHE A 314 2.77 -10.99 -7.27
CA PHE A 314 3.06 -12.38 -7.58
C PHE A 314 2.22 -12.85 -8.77
N GLY A 315 2.89 -13.33 -9.81
CA GLY A 315 2.26 -13.88 -11.00
C GLY A 315 1.92 -15.37 -10.86
N PRO A 316 1.09 -15.92 -11.78
CA PRO A 316 0.64 -17.31 -11.72
C PRO A 316 1.76 -18.32 -11.90
N ASP A 317 2.82 -17.98 -12.62
CA ASP A 317 3.97 -18.84 -12.90
C ASP A 317 5.13 -18.64 -11.89
N GLY A 318 4.85 -17.99 -10.74
CA GLY A 318 5.86 -17.66 -9.73
C GLY A 318 6.74 -16.49 -10.11
N GLU A 319 6.43 -15.76 -11.18
CA GLU A 319 7.07 -14.50 -11.50
C GLU A 319 6.72 -13.44 -10.49
N VAL A 320 7.68 -12.62 -10.13
CA VAL A 320 7.51 -11.55 -9.15
C VAL A 320 7.95 -10.24 -9.75
N PHE A 321 7.09 -9.25 -9.63
CA PHE A 321 7.40 -7.89 -10.06
C PHE A 321 7.11 -6.89 -8.94
N ALA A 322 7.84 -5.80 -8.94
CA ALA A 322 7.60 -4.68 -8.04
C ALA A 322 7.83 -3.36 -8.77
N LEU A 323 7.12 -2.35 -8.33
CA LEU A 323 7.29 -0.98 -8.81
C LEU A 323 8.20 -0.24 -7.84
N ALA A 324 9.31 0.31 -8.33
CA ALA A 324 10.22 1.12 -7.55
C ALA A 324 9.77 2.60 -7.55
N THR A 325 10.25 3.35 -6.55
CA THR A 325 9.90 4.77 -6.36
C THR A 325 10.35 5.69 -7.49
N ASP A 326 11.30 5.25 -8.31
CA ASP A 326 11.75 5.96 -9.53
C ASP A 326 10.94 5.59 -10.78
N GLY A 327 9.85 4.83 -10.61
CA GLY A 327 9.01 4.35 -11.70
C GLY A 327 9.59 3.14 -12.46
N THR A 328 10.69 2.56 -11.99
CA THR A 328 11.25 1.35 -12.59
C THR A 328 10.42 0.13 -12.18
N ILE A 329 10.03 -0.69 -13.15
CA ILE A 329 9.47 -2.02 -12.88
C ILE A 329 10.62 -3.01 -12.75
N LEU A 330 10.67 -3.66 -11.59
CA LEU A 330 11.68 -4.66 -11.24
C LEU A 330 11.09 -6.06 -11.40
N LYS A 331 11.77 -6.92 -12.16
CA LYS A 331 11.52 -8.37 -12.10
C LYS A 331 12.43 -8.95 -11.03
N LEU A 332 11.87 -9.71 -10.12
CA LEU A 332 12.52 -10.18 -8.91
C LEU A 332 12.58 -11.70 -8.87
N HIS A 333 13.64 -12.22 -8.28
CA HIS A 333 13.70 -13.57 -7.75
C HIS A 333 13.72 -13.47 -6.22
N ILE A 334 12.86 -14.24 -5.56
CA ILE A 334 12.76 -14.25 -4.09
C ILE A 334 13.29 -15.57 -3.56
N THR A 335 14.22 -15.50 -2.61
CA THR A 335 14.75 -16.66 -1.89
C THR A 335 14.59 -16.42 -0.39
N LEU A 336 13.63 -17.05 0.24
CA LEU A 336 13.41 -16.93 1.67
C LEU A 336 14.21 -17.98 2.45
N PRO A 337 14.62 -17.68 3.70
CA PRO A 337 15.26 -18.65 4.57
C PRO A 337 14.31 -19.81 4.87
N GLY A 338 14.75 -21.05 4.59
CA GLY A 338 13.96 -22.26 4.89
C GLY A 338 12.86 -22.59 3.90
N ALA A 339 12.86 -21.97 2.71
CA ALA A 339 12.01 -22.36 1.59
C ALA A 339 12.56 -23.59 0.85
#